data_469d25b7702122def932583b64237299
#
_entry.id   469d25b7702122def932583b64237299
#
_cell.length_a   1.000
_cell.length_b   1.000
_cell.length_c   1.000
_cell.angle_alpha   90.00
_cell.angle_beta   90.00
_cell.angle_gamma   90.00
#
_symmetry.space_group_name_H-M   'P 1'
#
loop_
_entity.id
_entity.type
_entity.pdbx_description
1 polymer ?
#
loop_
_entity_poly.entity_id
_entity_poly.type
_entity_poly.pdbx_seq_one_letter_code
_entity_poly.pdbx_strand_id
1 'polypeptide(L)'
;MAEYRNRNRILYPLGVTQEENGVHILVQGRAGEVRLLLYRPGEKKPCEEIPFDPKYRMGDVWELALDRTDFASFEYNFVIDGKIVTDPNARVITGREKWADRKRAGKPVRGRILSEEFDWEDDVNPEIPYAETILYKLHVRGFTAHASSGVSARGTYAGVVEKIPYLKELGITAVELM
;
A
#
# COMPACT_ATOMS: atom_id res chain seq x y z
N MET A 1 -12.29 -20.23 13.93
CA MET A 1 -13.01 -19.01 14.34
C MET A 1 -11.98 -17.96 14.65
N ALA A 2 -12.05 -16.79 14.01
CA ALA A 2 -11.15 -15.68 14.32
C ALA A 2 -11.42 -15.21 15.75
N GLU A 3 -10.40 -15.19 16.58
CA GLU A 3 -10.51 -14.76 17.97
C GLU A 3 -10.34 -13.23 18.02
N TYR A 4 -11.39 -12.53 18.46
CA TYR A 4 -11.39 -11.07 18.58
C TYR A 4 -10.68 -10.64 19.86
N ARG A 5 -9.63 -9.82 19.72
CA ARG A 5 -8.97 -9.18 20.87
C ARG A 5 -9.25 -7.69 20.88
N ASN A 6 -9.68 -7.18 22.05
CA ASN A 6 -9.80 -5.75 22.27
C ASN A 6 -8.41 -5.19 22.64
N ARG A 7 -7.82 -4.35 21.77
CA ARG A 7 -6.53 -3.72 22.01
C ARG A 7 -6.67 -2.20 22.08
N ASN A 8 -5.67 -1.52 22.61
CA ASN A 8 -5.69 -0.08 22.83
C ASN A 8 -5.64 0.66 21.50
N ARG A 9 -6.80 1.10 21.03
CA ARG A 9 -7.11 1.61 19.66
C ARG A 9 -6.34 2.86 19.24
N ILE A 10 -5.80 3.61 20.20
CA ILE A 10 -5.18 4.93 19.96
C ILE A 10 -3.82 4.81 19.23
N LEU A 11 -3.24 3.62 19.17
CA LEU A 11 -1.88 3.39 18.67
C LEU A 11 -1.79 2.91 17.21
N TYR A 12 -2.92 2.63 16.56
CA TYR A 12 -2.89 2.06 15.21
C TYR A 12 -3.37 3.04 14.14
N PRO A 13 -2.66 3.13 13.02
CA PRO A 13 -3.12 3.90 11.86
C PRO A 13 -4.33 3.23 11.21
N LEU A 14 -5.10 4.01 10.43
CA LEU A 14 -6.15 3.44 9.58
C LEU A 14 -5.54 2.48 8.54
N GLY A 15 -6.33 1.48 8.15
CA GLY A 15 -5.91 0.39 7.27
C GLY A 15 -5.50 -0.84 8.05
N VAL A 16 -4.62 -1.65 7.46
CA VAL A 16 -4.16 -2.92 8.02
C VAL A 16 -2.75 -2.79 8.58
N THR A 17 -2.59 -3.09 9.86
CA THR A 17 -1.30 -3.13 10.54
C THR A 17 -0.94 -4.58 10.86
N GLN A 18 0.24 -5.03 10.42
CA GLN A 18 0.80 -6.33 10.78
C GLN A 18 1.29 -6.30 12.22
N GLU A 19 1.00 -7.35 12.95
CA GLU A 19 1.50 -7.62 14.30
C GLU A 19 2.27 -8.95 14.30
N GLU A 20 2.97 -9.24 15.39
CA GLU A 20 3.74 -10.49 15.54
C GLU A 20 2.87 -11.73 15.34
N ASN A 21 1.67 -11.74 15.91
CA ASN A 21 0.78 -12.90 15.89
C ASN A 21 -0.52 -12.67 15.09
N GLY A 22 -0.57 -11.61 14.26
CA GLY A 22 -1.80 -11.35 13.52
C GLY A 22 -1.84 -10.00 12.82
N VAL A 23 -3.05 -9.49 12.66
CA VAL A 23 -3.29 -8.18 12.05
C VAL A 23 -4.33 -7.40 12.83
N HIS A 24 -4.14 -6.09 12.88
CA HIS A 24 -5.09 -5.12 13.39
C HIS A 24 -5.59 -4.23 12.26
N ILE A 25 -6.90 -4.11 12.12
CA ILE A 25 -7.54 -3.44 10.99
C ILE A 25 -8.45 -2.34 11.51
N LEU A 26 -8.22 -1.11 11.07
CA LEU A 26 -9.07 0.04 11.35
C LEU A 26 -9.64 0.61 10.05
N VAL A 27 -10.97 0.69 9.97
CA VAL A 27 -11.69 1.25 8.82
C VAL A 27 -12.52 2.44 9.28
N GLN A 28 -12.28 3.61 8.70
CA GLN A 28 -13.10 4.79 8.97
C GLN A 28 -14.23 4.90 7.95
N GLY A 29 -15.44 5.01 8.43
CA GLY A 29 -16.62 5.22 7.58
C GLY A 29 -17.92 5.28 8.37
N ARG A 30 -18.82 6.15 7.93
CA ARG A 30 -20.20 6.21 8.44
C ARG A 30 -21.03 5.09 7.79
N ALA A 31 -20.84 3.88 8.27
CA ALA A 31 -21.47 2.70 7.72
C ALA A 31 -22.33 1.99 8.78
N GLY A 32 -23.37 1.31 8.32
CA GLY A 32 -24.17 0.39 9.14
C GLY A 32 -23.52 -0.97 9.28
N GLU A 33 -22.70 -1.36 8.27
CA GLU A 33 -22.07 -2.66 8.21
C GLU A 33 -20.71 -2.57 7.49
N VAL A 34 -19.71 -3.25 8.05
CA VAL A 34 -18.39 -3.40 7.41
C VAL A 34 -17.99 -4.88 7.45
N ARG A 35 -17.46 -5.40 6.34
CA ARG A 35 -16.91 -6.75 6.22
C ARG A 35 -15.56 -6.71 5.53
N LEU A 36 -14.66 -7.60 5.94
CA LEU A 36 -13.40 -7.87 5.27
C LEU A 36 -13.59 -9.02 4.29
N LEU A 37 -13.14 -8.85 3.05
CA LEU A 37 -13.05 -9.92 2.06
C LEU A 37 -11.60 -10.32 1.88
N LEU A 38 -11.28 -11.59 2.04
CA LEU A 38 -9.96 -12.15 1.76
C LEU A 38 -10.00 -12.96 0.46
N TYR A 39 -8.97 -12.80 -0.35
CA TYR A 39 -8.81 -13.50 -1.62
C TYR A 39 -7.46 -14.19 -1.67
N ARG A 40 -7.41 -15.38 -2.22
CA ARG A 40 -6.13 -15.93 -2.67
C ARG A 40 -5.64 -15.17 -3.89
N PRO A 41 -4.31 -14.94 -4.04
CA PRO A 41 -3.78 -14.22 -5.19
C PRO A 41 -4.28 -14.81 -6.52
N GLY A 42 -4.81 -13.93 -7.38
CA GLY A 42 -5.35 -14.31 -8.68
C GLY A 42 -6.81 -14.85 -8.69
N GLU A 43 -7.37 -15.19 -7.54
CA GLU A 43 -8.75 -15.69 -7.44
C GLU A 43 -9.77 -14.56 -7.60
N LYS A 44 -10.90 -14.85 -8.27
CA LYS A 44 -11.95 -13.84 -8.50
C LYS A 44 -12.91 -13.72 -7.33
N LYS A 45 -13.15 -14.81 -6.61
CA LYS A 45 -14.08 -14.85 -5.49
C LYS A 45 -13.30 -14.80 -4.17
N PRO A 46 -13.87 -14.15 -3.14
CA PRO A 46 -13.28 -14.22 -1.82
C PRO A 46 -13.31 -15.68 -1.31
N CYS A 47 -12.25 -16.08 -0.63
CA CYS A 47 -12.20 -17.35 0.08
C CYS A 47 -12.71 -17.23 1.50
N GLU A 48 -12.71 -16.02 2.04
CA GLU A 48 -13.27 -15.69 3.36
C GLU A 48 -13.95 -14.35 3.35
N GLU A 49 -14.97 -14.22 4.19
CA GLU A 49 -15.69 -12.99 4.48
C GLU A 49 -15.86 -12.87 5.99
N ILE A 50 -15.33 -11.83 6.59
CA ILE A 50 -15.26 -11.64 8.03
C ILE A 50 -15.98 -10.34 8.39
N PRO A 51 -17.10 -10.38 9.12
CA PRO A 51 -17.80 -9.18 9.54
C PRO A 51 -17.03 -8.47 10.66
N PHE A 52 -17.09 -7.14 10.67
CA PHE A 52 -16.68 -6.33 11.81
C PHE A 52 -17.81 -6.33 12.84
N ASP A 53 -17.50 -6.66 14.09
CA ASP A 53 -18.48 -6.65 15.18
C ASP A 53 -18.76 -5.19 15.61
N PRO A 54 -20.01 -4.70 15.55
CA PRO A 54 -20.35 -3.33 15.92
C PRO A 54 -19.95 -2.93 17.34
N LYS A 55 -19.79 -3.89 18.26
CA LYS A 55 -19.34 -3.61 19.64
C LYS A 55 -17.91 -3.03 19.71
N TYR A 56 -17.09 -3.26 18.68
CA TYR A 56 -15.73 -2.71 18.57
C TYR A 56 -15.67 -1.42 17.75
N ARG A 57 -16.81 -0.87 17.37
CA ARG A 57 -16.90 0.42 16.71
C ARG A 57 -16.73 1.57 17.70
N MET A 58 -15.93 2.57 17.33
CA MET A 58 -15.75 3.81 18.08
C MET A 58 -16.04 5.00 17.16
N GLY A 59 -17.18 5.65 17.37
CA GLY A 59 -17.64 6.71 16.45
C GLY A 59 -17.78 6.18 15.02
N ASP A 60 -17.02 6.75 14.09
CA ASP A 60 -17.00 6.32 12.69
C ASP A 60 -15.85 5.33 12.36
N VAL A 61 -15.14 4.83 13.37
CA VAL A 61 -14.04 3.88 13.18
C VAL A 61 -14.47 2.49 13.60
N TRP A 62 -14.32 1.54 12.68
CA TRP A 62 -14.56 0.11 12.86
C TRP A 62 -13.23 -0.60 13.10
N GLU A 63 -13.21 -1.53 14.01
CA GLU A 63 -12.04 -2.28 14.42
C GLU A 63 -12.25 -3.78 14.21
N LEU A 64 -11.21 -4.45 13.69
CA LEU A 64 -11.12 -5.88 13.58
C LEU A 64 -9.68 -6.31 13.91
N ALA A 65 -9.51 -7.16 14.91
CA ALA A 65 -8.23 -7.81 15.20
C ALA A 65 -8.35 -9.30 14.88
N LEU A 66 -7.39 -9.84 14.14
CA LEU A 66 -7.35 -11.25 13.77
C LEU A 66 -6.02 -11.84 14.21
N ASP A 67 -6.07 -12.92 14.98
CA ASP A 67 -4.90 -13.75 15.28
C ASP A 67 -4.62 -14.64 14.07
N ARG A 68 -3.90 -14.07 13.10
CA ARG A 68 -3.66 -14.72 11.81
C ARG A 68 -2.30 -14.32 11.24
N THR A 69 -1.36 -15.23 11.27
CA THR A 69 0.02 -15.00 10.79
C THR A 69 0.16 -15.10 9.28
N ASP A 70 -0.77 -15.79 8.59
CA ASP A 70 -0.75 -15.99 7.14
C ASP A 70 -1.44 -14.87 6.33
N PHE A 71 -1.83 -13.75 6.97
CA PHE A 71 -2.59 -12.69 6.31
C PHE A 71 -1.86 -12.11 5.09
N ALA A 72 -0.54 -12.02 5.12
CA ALA A 72 0.28 -11.55 3.99
C ALA A 72 0.13 -12.41 2.71
N SER A 73 -0.36 -13.65 2.83
CA SER A 73 -0.64 -14.53 1.70
C SER A 73 -1.94 -14.19 0.96
N PHE A 74 -2.74 -13.23 1.48
CA PHE A 74 -4.02 -12.83 0.91
C PHE A 74 -3.98 -11.44 0.30
N GLU A 75 -4.87 -11.24 -0.65
CA GLU A 75 -5.34 -9.93 -1.09
C GLU A 75 -6.65 -9.62 -0.38
N TYR A 76 -6.97 -8.35 -0.16
CA TYR A 76 -8.17 -7.98 0.57
C TYR A 76 -8.90 -6.78 -0.02
N ASN A 77 -10.20 -6.70 0.25
CA ASN A 77 -11.04 -5.51 0.13
C ASN A 77 -11.95 -5.40 1.35
N PHE A 78 -12.59 -4.26 1.49
CA PHE A 78 -13.70 -4.10 2.42
C PHE A 78 -15.02 -4.13 1.67
N VAL A 79 -16.09 -4.58 2.35
CA VAL A 79 -17.46 -4.31 1.95
C VAL A 79 -18.01 -3.31 2.95
N ILE A 80 -18.46 -2.17 2.46
CA ILE A 80 -19.07 -1.11 3.26
C ILE A 80 -20.49 -0.90 2.73
N ASP A 81 -21.48 -1.21 3.55
CA ASP A 81 -22.92 -1.15 3.17
C ASP A 81 -23.20 -1.82 1.80
N GLY A 82 -22.70 -3.05 1.63
CA GLY A 82 -22.87 -3.86 0.43
C GLY A 82 -21.99 -3.49 -0.77
N LYS A 83 -21.15 -2.45 -0.68
CA LYS A 83 -20.24 -2.03 -1.76
C LYS A 83 -18.82 -2.48 -1.49
N ILE A 84 -18.19 -3.11 -2.47
CA ILE A 84 -16.76 -3.45 -2.41
C ILE A 84 -15.94 -2.18 -2.56
N VAL A 85 -15.06 -1.93 -1.59
CA VAL A 85 -14.19 -0.76 -1.51
C VAL A 85 -12.75 -1.21 -1.33
N THR A 86 -11.84 -0.62 -2.11
CA THR A 86 -10.40 -0.78 -1.89
C THR A 86 -9.98 0.05 -0.68
N ASP A 87 -9.12 -0.49 0.16
CA ASP A 87 -8.56 0.24 1.29
C ASP A 87 -7.73 1.44 0.79
N PRO A 88 -8.10 2.69 1.11
CA PRO A 88 -7.32 3.86 0.73
C PRO A 88 -5.96 3.94 1.46
N ASN A 89 -5.81 3.20 2.56
CA ASN A 89 -4.59 3.15 3.36
C ASN A 89 -3.72 1.92 3.04
N ALA A 90 -4.09 1.11 2.03
CA ALA A 90 -3.30 -0.03 1.62
C ALA A 90 -1.91 0.40 1.14
N ARG A 91 -0.85 -0.13 1.76
CA ARG A 91 0.53 0.15 1.36
C ARG A 91 0.90 -0.48 0.02
N VAL A 92 0.28 -1.59 -0.31
CA VAL A 92 0.44 -2.28 -1.59
C VAL A 92 -0.92 -2.58 -2.18
N ILE A 93 -1.05 -2.35 -3.47
CA ILE A 93 -2.25 -2.70 -4.23
C ILE A 93 -1.90 -3.69 -5.34
N THR A 94 -2.80 -4.61 -5.60
CA THR A 94 -2.71 -5.58 -6.70
C THR A 94 -3.74 -5.26 -7.78
N GLY A 95 -3.53 -5.83 -8.97
CA GLY A 95 -4.45 -5.63 -10.09
C GLY A 95 -4.12 -4.43 -10.98
N ARG A 96 -3.00 -3.74 -10.73
CA ARG A 96 -2.49 -2.61 -11.53
C ARG A 96 -1.01 -2.73 -11.85
N GLU A 97 -0.46 -3.93 -11.84
CA GLU A 97 0.97 -4.20 -12.04
C GLU A 97 1.47 -3.80 -13.43
N LYS A 98 0.58 -3.82 -14.42
CA LYS A 98 0.92 -3.44 -15.78
C LYS A 98 0.30 -2.11 -16.15
N TRP A 99 1.16 -1.13 -16.47
CA TRP A 99 0.73 0.19 -16.94
C TRP A 99 -0.11 0.11 -18.20
N ALA A 100 -1.19 0.90 -18.25
CA ALA A 100 -2.11 1.02 -19.40
C ALA A 100 -2.75 -0.31 -19.85
N ASP A 101 -2.83 -1.32 -19.01
CA ASP A 101 -3.56 -2.54 -19.32
C ASP A 101 -5.06 -2.28 -19.33
N ARG A 102 -5.60 -2.00 -20.54
CA ARG A 102 -7.03 -1.73 -20.75
C ARG A 102 -7.93 -2.92 -20.36
N LYS A 103 -7.40 -4.15 -20.34
CA LYS A 103 -8.16 -5.34 -19.94
C LYS A 103 -8.45 -5.34 -18.42
N ARG A 104 -7.70 -4.56 -17.66
CA ARG A 104 -7.88 -4.38 -16.22
C ARG A 104 -8.63 -3.10 -15.85
N ALA A 105 -8.96 -2.25 -16.81
CA ALA A 105 -9.79 -1.08 -16.57
C ALA A 105 -11.16 -1.52 -16.00
N GLY A 106 -11.57 -0.92 -14.89
CA GLY A 106 -12.82 -1.27 -14.20
C GLY A 106 -12.79 -2.54 -13.35
N LYS A 107 -11.70 -3.30 -13.32
CA LYS A 107 -11.56 -4.41 -12.36
C LYS A 107 -11.22 -3.88 -10.96
N PRO A 108 -11.74 -4.53 -9.91
CA PRO A 108 -11.41 -4.15 -8.55
C PRO A 108 -9.90 -4.21 -8.31
N VAL A 109 -9.39 -3.23 -7.60
CA VAL A 109 -8.05 -3.23 -7.01
C VAL A 109 -8.18 -3.81 -5.61
N ARG A 110 -7.17 -4.52 -5.15
CA ARG A 110 -7.16 -5.10 -3.81
C ARG A 110 -5.95 -4.61 -3.04
N GLY A 111 -6.10 -4.49 -1.73
CA GLY A 111 -4.99 -4.27 -0.83
C GLY A 111 -4.19 -5.57 -0.61
N ARG A 112 -2.92 -5.42 -0.26
CA ARG A 112 -2.04 -6.49 0.19
C ARG A 112 -1.10 -5.97 1.27
N ILE A 113 -0.72 -6.81 2.21
CA ILE A 113 0.34 -6.51 3.16
C ILE A 113 1.66 -7.00 2.61
N LEU A 114 2.71 -6.19 2.79
CA LEU A 114 4.08 -6.66 2.69
C LEU A 114 4.50 -7.16 4.07
N SER A 115 4.95 -8.40 4.13
CA SER A 115 5.52 -9.01 5.34
C SER A 115 7.01 -8.76 5.50
N GLU A 116 7.64 -8.19 4.46
CA GLU A 116 9.08 -7.94 4.46
C GLU A 116 9.34 -6.48 4.85
N GLU A 117 10.18 -6.27 5.85
CA GLU A 117 10.80 -4.98 6.11
C GLU A 117 11.83 -4.71 5.03
N PHE A 118 11.86 -3.48 4.53
CA PHE A 118 12.91 -3.07 3.61
C PHE A 118 14.20 -2.87 4.40
N ASP A 119 15.25 -3.57 4.01
CA ASP A 119 16.58 -3.38 4.59
C ASP A 119 17.20 -2.11 4.02
N TRP A 120 17.33 -1.10 4.86
CA TRP A 120 17.95 0.18 4.51
C TRP A 120 19.48 0.12 4.55
N GLU A 121 20.06 -1.03 4.95
CA GLU A 121 21.51 -1.20 5.07
C GLU A 121 22.13 -0.05 5.90
N ASP A 122 23.12 0.64 5.35
CA ASP A 122 23.80 1.79 6.00
C ASP A 122 23.23 3.15 5.51
N ASP A 123 22.02 3.17 4.91
CA ASP A 123 21.45 4.43 4.39
C ASP A 123 21.14 5.40 5.54
N VAL A 124 21.67 6.60 5.43
CA VAL A 124 21.45 7.68 6.38
C VAL A 124 20.99 8.94 5.67
N ASN A 125 20.10 9.69 6.31
CA ASN A 125 19.66 10.97 5.78
C ASN A 125 20.88 11.91 5.60
N PRO A 126 21.14 12.43 4.38
CA PRO A 126 22.26 13.33 4.12
C PRO A 126 22.14 14.71 4.80
N GLU A 127 21.01 15.02 5.46
CA GLU A 127 20.74 16.24 6.23
C GLU A 127 21.09 17.54 5.48
N ILE A 128 20.83 17.59 4.17
CA ILE A 128 21.09 18.76 3.34
C ILE A 128 20.20 19.91 3.79
N PRO A 129 20.76 21.09 4.14
CA PRO A 129 19.97 22.23 4.54
C PRO A 129 18.96 22.64 3.45
N TYR A 130 17.77 23.08 3.86
CA TYR A 130 16.75 23.50 2.91
C TYR A 130 17.23 24.58 1.92
N ALA A 131 18.07 25.50 2.39
CA ALA A 131 18.65 26.57 1.56
C ALA A 131 19.61 26.04 0.45
N GLU A 132 20.11 24.81 0.60
CA GLU A 132 21.03 24.16 -0.35
C GLU A 132 20.30 23.08 -1.16
N THR A 133 19.00 22.90 -0.92
CA THR A 133 18.21 21.88 -1.60
C THR A 133 17.83 22.33 -3.02
N ILE A 134 18.21 21.53 -4.01
CA ILE A 134 17.78 21.66 -5.40
C ILE A 134 16.82 20.52 -5.69
N LEU A 135 15.52 20.84 -5.73
CA LEU A 135 14.44 19.86 -5.93
C LEU A 135 14.14 19.66 -7.41
N TYR A 136 14.20 18.41 -7.87
CA TYR A 136 13.80 18.02 -9.21
C TYR A 136 12.51 17.18 -9.17
N LYS A 137 11.42 17.73 -9.69
CA LYS A 137 10.15 17.02 -9.79
C LYS A 137 10.07 16.24 -11.08
N LEU A 138 9.84 14.92 -11.00
CA LEU A 138 9.78 14.05 -12.17
C LEU A 138 8.65 13.01 -12.09
N HIS A 139 8.12 12.67 -13.26
CA HIS A 139 7.22 11.53 -13.40
C HIS A 139 8.06 10.27 -13.65
N VAL A 140 8.00 9.27 -12.75
CA VAL A 140 8.83 8.06 -12.79
C VAL A 140 8.86 7.41 -14.18
N ARG A 141 7.69 7.13 -14.76
CA ARG A 141 7.61 6.53 -16.08
C ARG A 141 8.10 7.49 -17.18
N GLY A 142 7.66 8.75 -17.16
CA GLY A 142 7.99 9.73 -18.19
C GLY A 142 9.47 9.99 -18.31
N PHE A 143 10.17 9.99 -17.18
CA PHE A 143 11.60 10.31 -17.12
C PHE A 143 12.49 9.31 -17.85
N THR A 144 12.14 8.03 -17.86
CA THR A 144 13.00 6.98 -18.42
C THR A 144 12.32 6.10 -19.49
N ALA A 145 11.05 6.33 -19.84
CA ALA A 145 10.31 5.46 -20.76
C ALA A 145 10.88 5.46 -22.19
N HIS A 146 11.39 6.60 -22.68
CA HIS A 146 11.94 6.72 -24.02
C HIS A 146 13.31 6.04 -24.15
N ALA A 147 13.61 5.50 -25.33
CA ALA A 147 14.87 4.78 -25.59
C ALA A 147 16.12 5.64 -25.35
N SER A 148 16.03 6.98 -25.61
CA SER A 148 17.13 7.91 -25.38
C SER A 148 17.54 8.06 -23.93
N SER A 149 16.75 7.55 -22.98
CA SER A 149 17.16 7.54 -21.56
C SER A 149 18.40 6.68 -21.32
N GLY A 150 18.67 5.68 -22.17
CA GLY A 150 19.82 4.80 -22.08
C GLY A 150 19.80 3.84 -20.89
N VAL A 151 18.65 3.71 -20.18
CA VAL A 151 18.52 2.79 -19.03
C VAL A 151 17.92 1.46 -19.45
N SER A 152 18.22 0.40 -18.69
CA SER A 152 17.70 -0.96 -18.93
C SER A 152 16.25 -1.09 -18.46
N ALA A 153 15.95 -0.64 -17.26
CA ALA A 153 14.62 -0.74 -16.63
C ALA A 153 13.73 0.48 -16.93
N ARG A 154 13.48 0.76 -18.21
CA ARG A 154 12.75 1.94 -18.66
C ARG A 154 11.35 2.05 -18.08
N GLY A 155 10.98 3.27 -17.64
CA GLY A 155 9.66 3.60 -17.14
C GLY A 155 9.33 3.04 -15.76
N THR A 156 10.33 2.64 -15.00
CA THR A 156 10.21 2.07 -13.65
C THR A 156 11.04 2.85 -12.64
N TYR A 157 10.82 2.59 -11.34
CA TYR A 157 11.67 3.11 -10.27
C TYR A 157 13.14 2.68 -10.43
N ALA A 158 13.39 1.43 -10.82
CA ALA A 158 14.74 0.95 -11.10
C ALA A 158 15.43 1.77 -12.19
N GLY A 159 14.67 2.18 -13.24
CA GLY A 159 15.19 3.07 -14.26
C GLY A 159 15.54 4.47 -13.75
N VAL A 160 14.81 4.98 -12.74
CA VAL A 160 15.17 6.25 -12.08
C VAL A 160 16.45 6.06 -11.27
N VAL A 161 16.61 4.93 -10.58
CA VAL A 161 17.86 4.59 -9.85
C VAL A 161 19.07 4.60 -10.80
N GLU A 162 18.96 4.01 -12.00
CA GLU A 162 20.02 4.06 -13.02
C GLU A 162 20.39 5.51 -13.45
N LYS A 163 19.49 6.50 -13.21
CA LYS A 163 19.72 7.92 -13.50
C LYS A 163 20.24 8.75 -12.32
N ILE A 164 20.45 8.17 -11.16
CA ILE A 164 21.01 8.89 -10.01
C ILE A 164 22.35 9.58 -10.33
N PRO A 165 23.31 8.93 -11.03
CA PRO A 165 24.57 9.61 -11.39
C PRO A 165 24.33 10.87 -12.23
N TYR A 166 23.44 10.81 -13.21
CA TYR A 166 23.06 11.97 -14.03
C TYR A 166 22.42 13.10 -13.20
N LEU A 167 21.50 12.76 -12.27
CA LEU A 167 20.88 13.75 -11.39
C LEU A 167 21.91 14.41 -10.47
N LYS A 168 22.88 13.64 -9.97
CA LYS A 168 24.00 14.16 -9.16
C LYS A 168 24.89 15.10 -9.97
N GLU A 169 25.21 14.76 -11.21
CA GLU A 169 25.97 15.62 -12.14
C GLU A 169 25.27 16.97 -12.39
N LEU A 170 23.95 16.98 -12.45
CA LEU A 170 23.13 18.19 -12.52
C LEU A 170 23.08 18.99 -11.21
N GLY A 171 23.64 18.48 -10.12
CA GLY A 171 23.60 19.12 -8.81
C GLY A 171 22.25 18.95 -8.08
N ILE A 172 21.40 18.00 -8.51
CA ILE A 172 20.14 17.73 -7.86
C ILE A 172 20.38 17.05 -6.52
N THR A 173 19.78 17.58 -5.47
CA THR A 173 19.93 17.06 -4.09
C THR A 173 18.67 16.38 -3.57
N ALA A 174 17.52 16.66 -4.17
CA ALA A 174 16.23 16.05 -3.80
C ALA A 174 15.39 15.75 -5.04
N VAL A 175 14.59 14.69 -4.99
CA VAL A 175 13.68 14.31 -6.07
C VAL A 175 12.27 14.18 -5.53
N GLU A 176 11.31 14.87 -6.18
CA GLU A 176 9.87 14.67 -5.95
C GLU A 176 9.31 13.76 -7.05
N LEU A 177 8.82 12.60 -6.66
CA LEU A 177 8.28 11.59 -7.58
C LEU A 177 6.77 11.77 -7.78
N MET A 178 6.32 11.72 -9.05
CA MET A 178 4.91 11.75 -9.45
C MET A 178 4.46 10.40 -9.99
#